data_47d77cd41ee571a5d31777fe416afb96
#
_entry.id   47d77cd41ee571a5d31777fe416afb96
#
_cell.length_a   1.000
_cell.length_b   1.000
_cell.length_c   1.000
_cell.angle_alpha   90.00
_cell.angle_beta   90.00
_cell.angle_gamma   90.00
#
_symmetry.space_group_name_H-M   'P 1'
#
loop_
_entity.id
_entity.type
_entity.pdbx_description
1 polymer ?
#
loop_
_entity_poly.entity_id
_entity_poly.type
_entity_poly.pdbx_seq_one_letter_code
_entity_poly.pdbx_strand_id
1 'polypeptide(L)'
;KEIHGNRGKGCPVFVKEWPDPLAETKAITEELRDYHLMGIAYEDMAVLYRTNQGPRLLIERMMEYNIPFHMRDTVPNLYEHWISRNVFCYIYAALGDLSRSNILQIINRPARYISRDALDTKVIRWEQLRSFYQDKNWMLDRIDQLVYDLEMLREMAPAGAVNYIRKAIGYDDYLREYANERRLKPEDLFEVLDALQESAVPFKTYEAWFNHMDEYKEQLKEQSALREAEKEGVSLMTMHSCKGLEFKVVYILDTNEGITPHHKAVLEPDLEEERRMFYVAMTRAKDRLHIFYVKERYHKRQTVSRFVVETGLLGKKGDLEKNGKQGRK
;
A
#
# COMPACT_ATOMS: atom_id res chain seq x y z
N LYS A 1 26.35 -12.35 25.04
CA LYS A 1 26.35 -11.04 25.72
C LYS A 1 25.02 -10.94 26.46
N GLU A 2 25.02 -10.98 27.80
CA GLU A 2 23.80 -10.75 28.56
C GLU A 2 23.49 -9.26 28.54
N ILE A 3 22.28 -8.92 28.09
CA ILE A 3 21.81 -7.54 28.07
C ILE A 3 20.92 -7.33 29.30
N HIS A 4 21.34 -6.46 30.17
CA HIS A 4 20.57 -6.08 31.35
C HIS A 4 19.91 -4.72 31.12
N GLY A 5 18.60 -4.64 31.36
CA GLY A 5 17.89 -3.36 31.32
C GLY A 5 18.22 -2.49 32.52
N ASN A 6 18.51 -1.21 32.28
CA ASN A 6 18.79 -0.23 33.32
C ASN A 6 17.53 0.34 33.99
N ARG A 7 16.36 0.03 33.44
CA ARG A 7 15.04 0.44 33.94
C ARG A 7 14.33 -0.75 34.56
N GLY A 8 13.46 -0.52 35.51
CA GLY A 8 12.62 -1.55 36.10
C GLY A 8 11.72 -2.23 35.05
N LYS A 9 10.91 -3.18 35.50
CA LYS A 9 9.99 -3.91 34.63
C LYS A 9 8.97 -2.93 34.01
N GLY A 10 9.01 -2.78 32.68
CA GLY A 10 8.12 -1.92 31.91
C GLY A 10 6.74 -2.53 31.64
N CYS A 11 5.95 -1.85 30.82
CA CYS A 11 4.69 -2.40 30.33
C CYS A 11 4.94 -3.67 29.51
N PRO A 12 4.00 -4.64 29.52
CA PRO A 12 4.07 -5.79 28.63
C PRO A 12 4.11 -5.36 27.17
N VAL A 13 4.82 -6.12 26.33
CA VAL A 13 4.76 -5.96 24.89
C VAL A 13 3.42 -6.50 24.39
N PHE A 14 2.70 -5.72 23.61
CA PHE A 14 1.42 -6.10 23.04
C PHE A 14 1.61 -6.68 21.65
N VAL A 15 1.27 -7.96 21.48
CA VAL A 15 1.25 -8.62 20.17
C VAL A 15 -0.20 -8.93 19.82
N LYS A 16 -0.68 -8.42 18.67
CA LYS A 16 -2.09 -8.58 18.30
C LYS A 16 -2.26 -8.89 16.82
N GLU A 17 -3.16 -9.85 16.57
CA GLU A 17 -3.64 -10.21 15.25
C GLU A 17 -4.89 -9.39 14.90
N TRP A 18 -4.90 -8.80 13.70
CA TRP A 18 -6.04 -8.09 13.16
C TRP A 18 -6.64 -8.86 11.97
N PRO A 19 -7.94 -8.72 11.68
CA PRO A 19 -8.54 -9.38 10.52
C PRO A 19 -7.87 -8.98 9.20
N ASP A 20 -7.63 -7.69 9.01
CA ASP A 20 -7.12 -7.05 7.81
C ASP A 20 -6.43 -5.71 8.13
N PRO A 21 -5.74 -5.08 7.16
CA PRO A 21 -5.06 -3.80 7.36
C PRO A 21 -6.01 -2.65 7.71
N LEU A 22 -7.28 -2.71 7.29
CA LEU A 22 -8.25 -1.67 7.60
C LEU A 22 -8.60 -1.68 9.09
N ALA A 23 -8.83 -2.87 9.67
CA ALA A 23 -9.07 -3.03 11.09
C ALA A 23 -7.82 -2.67 11.93
N GLU A 24 -6.64 -3.04 11.43
CA GLU A 24 -5.36 -2.68 12.06
C GLU A 24 -5.16 -1.17 12.14
N THR A 25 -5.29 -0.46 11.01
CA THR A 25 -5.10 1.00 10.96
C THR A 25 -6.16 1.77 11.75
N LYS A 26 -7.40 1.28 11.77
CA LYS A 26 -8.47 1.83 12.61
C LYS A 26 -8.07 1.76 14.09
N ALA A 27 -7.63 0.61 14.55
CA ALA A 27 -7.25 0.44 15.94
C ALA A 27 -6.06 1.31 16.33
N ILE A 28 -5.04 1.44 15.46
CA ILE A 28 -3.91 2.31 15.71
C ILE A 28 -4.34 3.76 15.87
N THR A 29 -5.18 4.27 14.97
CA THR A 29 -5.65 5.65 15.05
C THR A 29 -6.47 5.93 16.31
N GLU A 30 -7.31 4.97 16.74
CA GLU A 30 -8.04 5.06 18.00
C GLU A 30 -7.07 5.04 19.21
N GLU A 31 -6.12 4.11 19.26
CA GLU A 31 -5.15 4.02 20.33
C GLU A 31 -4.21 5.24 20.41
N LEU A 32 -3.77 5.80 19.27
CA LEU A 32 -2.96 7.04 19.25
C LEU A 32 -3.71 8.21 19.88
N ARG A 33 -5.01 8.35 19.59
CA ARG A 33 -5.85 9.38 20.20
C ARG A 33 -6.04 9.15 21.69
N ASP A 34 -6.25 7.90 22.11
CA ASP A 34 -6.39 7.55 23.50
C ASP A 34 -5.11 7.87 24.30
N TYR A 35 -3.93 7.54 23.75
CA TYR A 35 -2.67 7.91 24.38
C TYR A 35 -2.47 9.42 24.43
N HIS A 36 -2.88 10.15 23.41
CA HIS A 36 -2.84 11.61 23.43
C HIS A 36 -3.74 12.19 24.52
N LEU A 37 -4.95 11.68 24.67
CA LEU A 37 -5.87 12.06 25.75
C LEU A 37 -5.33 11.71 27.15
N MET A 38 -4.49 10.68 27.27
CA MET A 38 -3.77 10.33 28.50
C MET A 38 -2.53 11.21 28.74
N GLY A 39 -2.26 12.22 27.92
CA GLY A 39 -1.16 13.18 28.08
C GLY A 39 0.17 12.78 27.41
N ILE A 40 0.18 11.78 26.52
CA ILE A 40 1.35 11.48 25.68
C ILE A 40 1.28 12.35 24.43
N ALA A 41 2.33 13.15 24.18
CA ALA A 41 2.39 13.97 22.98
C ALA A 41 2.51 13.10 21.72
N TYR A 42 1.91 13.51 20.59
CA TYR A 42 2.01 12.77 19.32
C TYR A 42 3.45 12.57 18.86
N GLU A 43 4.33 13.54 19.10
CA GLU A 43 5.77 13.48 18.82
C GLU A 43 6.53 12.40 19.60
N ASP A 44 5.96 11.93 20.72
CA ASP A 44 6.48 10.81 21.52
C ASP A 44 6.00 9.45 21.00
N MET A 45 5.25 9.40 19.89
CA MET A 45 4.69 8.20 19.30
C MET A 45 5.25 7.94 17.91
N ALA A 46 5.49 6.69 17.58
CA ALA A 46 5.96 6.30 16.26
C ALA A 46 5.25 5.06 15.74
N VAL A 47 5.09 4.99 14.41
CA VAL A 47 4.66 3.81 13.70
C VAL A 47 5.75 3.40 12.72
N LEU A 48 6.24 2.18 12.90
CA LEU A 48 7.32 1.60 12.14
C LEU A 48 6.77 0.53 11.19
N TYR A 49 7.21 0.56 9.95
CA TYR A 49 6.80 -0.38 8.91
C TYR A 49 8.02 -0.90 8.13
N ARG A 50 7.85 -2.02 7.42
CA ARG A 50 8.96 -2.63 6.67
C ARG A 50 9.14 -2.00 5.30
N THR A 51 8.04 -1.68 4.62
CA THR A 51 8.06 -1.13 3.26
C THR A 51 7.28 0.18 3.17
N ASN A 52 7.67 1.06 2.25
CA ASN A 52 7.01 2.35 2.05
C ASN A 52 5.58 2.25 1.48
N GLN A 53 5.13 1.08 1.10
CA GLN A 53 3.74 0.84 0.67
C GLN A 53 2.80 0.55 1.86
N GLY A 54 3.35 0.04 2.98
CA GLY A 54 2.57 -0.35 4.16
C GLY A 54 1.73 0.77 4.78
N PRO A 55 2.24 2.00 4.94
CA PRO A 55 1.55 3.02 5.73
C PRO A 55 0.42 3.76 5.00
N ARG A 56 0.13 3.50 3.71
CA ARG A 56 -0.87 4.25 2.93
C ARG A 56 -2.23 4.35 3.63
N LEU A 57 -2.81 3.23 4.00
CA LEU A 57 -4.11 3.21 4.70
C LEU A 57 -4.08 3.93 6.05
N LEU A 58 -2.95 3.83 6.76
CA LEU A 58 -2.77 4.55 8.02
C LEU A 58 -2.69 6.06 7.79
N ILE A 59 -1.95 6.51 6.77
CA ILE A 59 -1.83 7.91 6.38
C ILE A 59 -3.21 8.48 6.04
N GLU A 60 -3.96 7.82 5.16
CA GLU A 60 -5.33 8.21 4.79
C GLU A 60 -6.23 8.34 6.03
N ARG A 61 -6.12 7.39 6.95
CA ARG A 61 -6.91 7.39 8.18
C ARG A 61 -6.49 8.50 9.15
N MET A 62 -5.19 8.75 9.30
CA MET A 62 -4.69 9.86 10.15
C MET A 62 -5.14 11.22 9.61
N MET A 63 -5.16 11.39 8.28
CA MET A 63 -5.70 12.57 7.61
C MET A 63 -7.20 12.75 7.89
N GLU A 64 -7.99 11.69 7.73
CA GLU A 64 -9.44 11.68 8.00
C GLU A 64 -9.76 12.10 9.45
N TYR A 65 -8.95 11.67 10.40
CA TYR A 65 -9.17 11.96 11.83
C TYR A 65 -8.38 13.17 12.36
N ASN A 66 -7.72 13.93 11.48
CA ASN A 66 -6.89 15.08 11.83
C ASN A 66 -5.84 14.76 12.90
N ILE A 67 -5.22 13.57 12.83
CA ILE A 67 -4.09 13.20 13.68
C ILE A 67 -2.83 13.74 13.02
N PRO A 68 -2.08 14.67 13.66
CA PRO A 68 -0.86 15.20 13.08
C PRO A 68 0.20 14.10 12.99
N PHE A 69 0.86 14.03 11.85
CA PHE A 69 1.95 13.08 11.61
C PHE A 69 3.01 13.70 10.71
N HIS A 70 4.19 13.13 10.72
CA HIS A 70 5.22 13.43 9.74
C HIS A 70 5.89 12.15 9.23
N MET A 71 6.27 12.16 7.97
CA MET A 71 6.98 11.06 7.32
C MET A 71 8.48 11.34 7.31
N ARG A 72 9.28 10.39 7.79
CA ARG A 72 10.73 10.47 7.70
C ARG A 72 11.26 9.95 6.36
N ASP A 73 10.58 8.98 5.80
CA ASP A 73 10.90 8.41 4.49
C ASP A 73 9.95 8.95 3.43
N THR A 74 10.42 9.06 2.20
CA THR A 74 9.54 9.39 1.07
C THR A 74 8.64 8.20 0.76
N VAL A 75 7.35 8.34 0.97
CA VAL A 75 6.35 7.33 0.57
C VAL A 75 6.03 7.54 -0.91
N PRO A 76 6.32 6.55 -1.78
CA PRO A 76 5.94 6.64 -3.17
C PRO A 76 4.43 6.77 -3.31
N ASN A 77 3.99 7.71 -4.13
CA ASN A 77 2.57 7.84 -4.42
C ASN A 77 2.11 6.66 -5.30
N LEU A 78 1.25 5.79 -4.75
CA LEU A 78 0.65 4.65 -5.44
C LEU A 78 0.06 5.05 -6.79
N TYR A 79 -0.62 6.18 -6.83
CA TYR A 79 -1.35 6.66 -8.01
C TYR A 79 -0.43 7.19 -9.11
N GLU A 80 0.82 7.53 -8.79
CA GLU A 80 1.84 7.95 -9.76
C GLU A 80 2.69 6.79 -10.30
N HIS A 81 2.53 5.61 -9.73
CA HIS A 81 3.23 4.41 -10.21
C HIS A 81 2.82 4.10 -11.67
N TRP A 82 3.77 3.67 -12.51
CA TRP A 82 3.51 3.44 -13.94
C TRP A 82 2.40 2.41 -14.20
N ILE A 83 2.26 1.39 -13.35
CA ILE A 83 1.17 0.40 -13.41
C ILE A 83 -0.18 1.08 -13.17
N SER A 84 -0.28 1.90 -12.13
CA SER A 84 -1.50 2.65 -11.82
C SER A 84 -1.88 3.60 -12.95
N ARG A 85 -0.89 4.30 -13.50
CA ARG A 85 -1.10 5.17 -14.66
C ARG A 85 -1.65 4.42 -15.88
N ASN A 86 -1.18 3.18 -16.13
CA ASN A 86 -1.73 2.37 -17.22
C ASN A 86 -3.21 2.01 -16.96
N VAL A 87 -3.55 1.63 -15.73
CA VAL A 87 -4.94 1.36 -15.34
C VAL A 87 -5.81 2.61 -15.52
N PHE A 88 -5.33 3.79 -15.09
CA PHE A 88 -6.05 5.05 -15.31
C PHE A 88 -6.21 5.38 -16.79
N CYS A 89 -5.20 5.11 -17.62
CA CYS A 89 -5.33 5.30 -19.06
C CYS A 89 -6.45 4.45 -19.67
N TYR A 90 -6.67 3.22 -19.21
CA TYR A 90 -7.84 2.42 -19.60
C TYR A 90 -9.15 3.09 -19.18
N ILE A 91 -9.23 3.56 -17.95
CA ILE A 91 -10.43 4.22 -17.42
C ILE A 91 -10.68 5.55 -18.16
N TYR A 92 -9.65 6.38 -18.38
CA TYR A 92 -9.79 7.62 -19.15
C TYR A 92 -10.25 7.36 -20.58
N ALA A 93 -9.72 6.32 -21.24
CA ALA A 93 -10.16 5.94 -22.57
C ALA A 93 -11.64 5.50 -22.56
N ALA A 94 -12.07 4.73 -21.55
CA ALA A 94 -13.47 4.33 -21.35
C ALA A 94 -14.39 5.54 -21.13
N LEU A 95 -13.90 6.59 -20.45
CA LEU A 95 -14.61 7.84 -20.23
C LEU A 95 -14.55 8.81 -21.43
N GLY A 96 -13.87 8.45 -22.53
CA GLY A 96 -13.86 9.18 -23.77
C GLY A 96 -12.56 9.94 -24.09
N ASP A 97 -11.51 9.86 -23.25
CA ASP A 97 -10.20 10.39 -23.60
C ASP A 97 -9.45 9.46 -24.56
N LEU A 98 -9.76 9.61 -25.84
CA LEU A 98 -9.11 8.91 -26.94
C LEU A 98 -7.87 9.66 -27.47
N SER A 99 -7.26 10.52 -26.68
CA SER A 99 -6.01 11.17 -27.06
C SER A 99 -4.93 10.12 -27.37
N ARG A 100 -4.11 10.43 -28.37
CA ARG A 100 -3.00 9.55 -28.78
C ARG A 100 -2.07 9.20 -27.64
N SER A 101 -1.77 10.19 -26.77
CA SER A 101 -0.93 10.00 -25.59
C SER A 101 -1.49 8.97 -24.62
N ASN A 102 -2.81 8.98 -24.40
CA ASN A 102 -3.50 8.05 -23.54
C ASN A 102 -3.57 6.65 -24.15
N ILE A 103 -4.03 6.56 -25.41
CA ILE A 103 -4.16 5.27 -26.10
C ILE A 103 -2.82 4.56 -26.26
N LEU A 104 -1.73 5.25 -26.53
CA LEU A 104 -0.38 4.65 -26.61
C LEU A 104 0.06 3.95 -25.32
N GLN A 105 -0.49 4.31 -24.16
CA GLN A 105 -0.17 3.65 -22.90
C GLN A 105 -0.82 2.27 -22.76
N ILE A 106 -1.94 2.03 -23.44
CA ILE A 106 -2.78 0.84 -23.24
C ILE A 106 -2.87 -0.05 -24.47
N ILE A 107 -2.69 0.48 -25.66
CA ILE A 107 -3.02 -0.18 -26.93
C ILE A 107 -2.35 -1.56 -27.09
N ASN A 108 -1.12 -1.71 -26.58
CA ASN A 108 -0.34 -2.94 -26.60
C ASN A 108 0.04 -3.44 -25.18
N ARG A 109 -0.82 -3.22 -24.20
CA ARG A 109 -0.65 -3.69 -22.83
C ARG A 109 -1.96 -4.31 -22.29
N PRO A 110 -2.29 -5.55 -22.61
CA PRO A 110 -1.48 -6.63 -23.23
C PRO A 110 -1.23 -6.45 -24.72
N ALA A 111 -0.33 -7.29 -25.26
CA ALA A 111 0.14 -7.24 -26.64
C ALA A 111 -1.01 -7.45 -27.64
N ARG A 112 -1.33 -6.41 -28.43
CA ARG A 112 -2.30 -6.45 -29.53
C ARG A 112 -1.66 -6.28 -30.89
N TYR A 113 -0.33 -6.00 -30.90
CA TYR A 113 0.47 -5.82 -32.13
C TYR A 113 0.01 -4.67 -33.03
N ILE A 114 -0.63 -3.64 -32.45
CA ILE A 114 -1.06 -2.47 -33.19
C ILE A 114 0.14 -1.56 -33.42
N SER A 115 0.45 -1.24 -34.69
CA SER A 115 1.55 -0.35 -35.06
C SER A 115 1.29 1.08 -34.59
N ARG A 116 2.35 1.80 -34.24
CA ARG A 116 2.29 3.23 -33.94
C ARG A 116 1.91 4.08 -35.16
N ASP A 117 2.18 3.58 -36.36
CA ASP A 117 1.82 4.27 -37.62
C ASP A 117 0.32 4.29 -37.85
N ALA A 118 -0.42 3.32 -37.30
CA ALA A 118 -1.88 3.30 -37.33
C ALA A 118 -2.51 4.34 -36.37
N LEU A 119 -1.70 4.98 -35.54
CA LEU A 119 -2.09 5.94 -34.50
C LEU A 119 -1.43 7.30 -34.75
N ASP A 120 -1.53 7.82 -35.96
CA ASP A 120 -0.87 9.06 -36.41
C ASP A 120 -1.62 10.36 -36.05
N THR A 121 -2.90 10.25 -35.67
CA THR A 121 -3.76 11.37 -35.32
C THR A 121 -3.69 11.75 -33.85
N LYS A 122 -3.95 13.02 -33.50
CA LYS A 122 -3.97 13.48 -32.10
C LYS A 122 -5.05 12.83 -31.26
N VAL A 123 -6.18 12.52 -31.86
CA VAL A 123 -7.31 11.80 -31.23
C VAL A 123 -7.58 10.57 -32.07
N ILE A 124 -7.58 9.41 -31.44
CA ILE A 124 -7.76 8.13 -32.11
C ILE A 124 -9.24 7.93 -32.44
N ARG A 125 -9.49 7.50 -33.68
CA ARG A 125 -10.81 7.12 -34.16
C ARG A 125 -10.78 5.64 -34.51
N TRP A 126 -11.67 4.87 -33.94
CA TRP A 126 -11.71 3.42 -34.10
C TRP A 126 -11.97 3.01 -35.56
N GLU A 127 -12.78 3.80 -36.30
CA GLU A 127 -13.06 3.58 -37.73
C GLU A 127 -11.80 3.71 -38.59
N GLN A 128 -10.94 4.70 -38.29
CA GLN A 128 -9.66 4.88 -38.98
C GLN A 128 -8.70 3.72 -38.69
N LEU A 129 -8.67 3.28 -37.44
CA LEU A 129 -7.86 2.13 -37.05
C LEU A 129 -8.31 0.84 -37.68
N ARG A 130 -9.65 0.59 -37.79
CA ARG A 130 -10.22 -0.53 -38.55
C ARG A 130 -9.88 -0.43 -40.03
N SER A 131 -10.00 0.75 -40.62
CA SER A 131 -9.65 0.97 -42.04
C SER A 131 -8.18 0.69 -42.34
N PHE A 132 -7.26 1.03 -41.43
CA PHE A 132 -5.83 0.73 -41.56
C PHE A 132 -5.54 -0.78 -41.58
N TYR A 133 -6.34 -1.59 -40.92
CA TYR A 133 -6.18 -3.04 -40.81
C TYR A 133 -7.27 -3.83 -41.56
N GLN A 134 -7.96 -3.22 -42.53
CA GLN A 134 -9.12 -3.82 -43.22
C GLN A 134 -8.84 -5.21 -43.82
N ASP A 135 -7.59 -5.48 -44.20
CA ASP A 135 -7.18 -6.77 -44.82
C ASP A 135 -6.74 -7.80 -43.78
N LYS A 136 -6.86 -7.53 -42.45
CA LYS A 136 -6.38 -8.37 -41.38
C LYS A 136 -7.46 -8.64 -40.33
N ASN A 137 -8.34 -9.59 -40.58
CA ASN A 137 -9.48 -9.91 -39.72
C ASN A 137 -9.07 -10.08 -38.21
N TRP A 138 -7.98 -10.80 -37.96
CA TRP A 138 -7.50 -11.00 -36.60
C TRP A 138 -7.08 -9.71 -35.88
N MET A 139 -6.74 -8.66 -36.62
CA MET A 139 -6.46 -7.32 -36.01
C MET A 139 -7.76 -6.58 -35.74
N LEU A 140 -8.76 -6.72 -36.64
CA LEU A 140 -10.10 -6.16 -36.45
C LEU A 140 -10.73 -6.74 -35.19
N ASP A 141 -10.65 -8.06 -34.98
CA ASP A 141 -11.16 -8.72 -33.77
C ASP A 141 -10.53 -8.15 -32.49
N ARG A 142 -9.23 -7.87 -32.52
CA ARG A 142 -8.51 -7.28 -31.35
C ARG A 142 -8.89 -5.83 -31.09
N ILE A 143 -9.13 -5.06 -32.14
CA ILE A 143 -9.60 -3.67 -32.03
C ILE A 143 -11.02 -3.67 -31.47
N ASP A 144 -11.89 -4.51 -32.01
CA ASP A 144 -13.28 -4.62 -31.58
C ASP A 144 -13.38 -5.11 -30.13
N GLN A 145 -12.55 -6.07 -29.74
CA GLN A 145 -12.47 -6.49 -28.35
C GLN A 145 -12.04 -5.34 -27.43
N LEU A 146 -11.04 -4.54 -27.82
CA LEU A 146 -10.62 -3.39 -27.02
C LEU A 146 -11.73 -2.35 -26.88
N VAL A 147 -12.45 -2.06 -27.98
CA VAL A 147 -13.59 -1.12 -27.94
C VAL A 147 -14.67 -1.63 -27.00
N TYR A 148 -15.03 -2.91 -27.09
CA TYR A 148 -15.97 -3.56 -26.19
C TYR A 148 -15.51 -3.48 -24.72
N ASP A 149 -14.24 -3.77 -24.46
CA ASP A 149 -13.68 -3.69 -23.11
C ASP A 149 -13.79 -2.28 -22.52
N LEU A 150 -13.55 -1.23 -23.34
CA LEU A 150 -13.68 0.16 -22.91
C LEU A 150 -15.14 0.55 -22.62
N GLU A 151 -16.09 0.03 -23.42
CA GLU A 151 -17.53 0.22 -23.16
C GLU A 151 -17.94 -0.43 -21.84
N MET A 152 -17.49 -1.65 -21.59
CA MET A 152 -17.75 -2.35 -20.33
C MET A 152 -17.18 -1.61 -19.12
N LEU A 153 -15.96 -1.07 -19.21
CA LEU A 153 -15.33 -0.32 -18.14
C LEU A 153 -16.10 0.95 -17.76
N ARG A 154 -16.76 1.59 -18.71
CA ARG A 154 -17.52 2.83 -18.48
C ARG A 154 -18.61 2.67 -17.42
N GLU A 155 -19.26 1.52 -17.38
CA GLU A 155 -20.40 1.22 -16.50
C GLU A 155 -19.99 0.59 -15.16
N MET A 156 -18.70 0.30 -14.98
CA MET A 156 -18.22 -0.39 -13.78
C MET A 156 -17.89 0.59 -12.65
N ALA A 157 -18.09 0.14 -11.40
CA ALA A 157 -17.49 0.81 -10.25
C ALA A 157 -15.96 0.66 -10.27
N PRO A 158 -15.20 1.60 -9.69
CA PRO A 158 -13.73 1.64 -9.78
C PRO A 158 -13.01 0.32 -9.44
N ALA A 159 -13.35 -0.32 -8.32
CA ALA A 159 -12.74 -1.59 -7.93
C ALA A 159 -13.05 -2.73 -8.91
N GLY A 160 -14.28 -2.76 -9.45
CA GLY A 160 -14.69 -3.69 -10.51
C GLY A 160 -13.93 -3.47 -11.80
N ALA A 161 -13.73 -2.21 -12.19
CA ALA A 161 -12.95 -1.84 -13.37
C ALA A 161 -11.49 -2.27 -13.26
N VAL A 162 -10.84 -2.02 -12.10
CA VAL A 162 -9.47 -2.49 -11.87
C VAL A 162 -9.40 -4.01 -12.00
N ASN A 163 -10.34 -4.75 -11.40
CA ASN A 163 -10.39 -6.20 -11.52
C ASN A 163 -10.62 -6.67 -12.97
N TYR A 164 -11.49 -5.99 -13.72
CA TYR A 164 -11.75 -6.30 -15.14
C TYR A 164 -10.48 -6.09 -15.98
N ILE A 165 -9.78 -4.97 -15.81
CA ILE A 165 -8.51 -4.68 -16.49
C ILE A 165 -7.48 -5.78 -16.19
N ARG A 166 -7.38 -6.20 -14.95
CA ARG A 166 -6.46 -7.24 -14.51
C ARG A 166 -6.74 -8.59 -15.15
N LYS A 167 -8.00 -9.03 -15.11
CA LYS A 167 -8.38 -10.41 -15.40
C LYS A 167 -8.98 -10.59 -16.81
N ALA A 168 -9.95 -9.78 -17.17
CA ALA A 168 -10.65 -9.92 -18.45
C ALA A 168 -9.84 -9.34 -19.62
N ILE A 169 -9.27 -8.13 -19.44
CA ILE A 169 -8.40 -7.54 -20.46
C ILE A 169 -7.03 -8.27 -20.51
N GLY A 170 -6.61 -8.90 -19.39
CA GLY A 170 -5.37 -9.67 -19.33
C GLY A 170 -4.14 -8.85 -18.94
N TYR A 171 -4.33 -7.76 -18.17
CA TYR A 171 -3.20 -6.93 -17.74
C TYR A 171 -2.27 -7.66 -16.74
N ASP A 172 -2.80 -8.60 -15.93
CA ASP A 172 -1.99 -9.45 -15.05
C ASP A 172 -1.04 -10.34 -15.88
N ASP A 173 -1.47 -10.85 -17.04
CA ASP A 173 -0.62 -11.66 -17.91
C ASP A 173 0.48 -10.82 -18.56
N TYR A 174 0.13 -9.62 -19.01
CA TYR A 174 1.13 -8.64 -19.48
C TYR A 174 2.20 -8.36 -18.41
N LEU A 175 1.81 -8.18 -17.15
CA LEU A 175 2.78 -7.93 -16.08
C LEU A 175 3.66 -9.15 -15.77
N ARG A 176 3.14 -10.38 -15.92
CA ARG A 176 3.96 -11.60 -15.82
C ARG A 176 5.03 -11.67 -16.92
N GLU A 177 4.62 -11.40 -18.18
CA GLU A 177 5.55 -11.34 -19.31
C GLU A 177 6.62 -10.26 -19.09
N TYR A 178 6.17 -9.05 -18.71
CA TYR A 178 7.07 -7.93 -18.41
C TYR A 178 8.07 -8.27 -17.29
N ALA A 179 7.61 -8.93 -16.22
CA ALA A 179 8.45 -9.33 -15.10
C ALA A 179 9.49 -10.37 -15.54
N ASN A 180 9.07 -11.37 -16.32
CA ASN A 180 9.95 -12.41 -16.86
C ASN A 180 11.06 -11.83 -17.75
N GLU A 181 10.71 -10.94 -18.68
CA GLU A 181 11.67 -10.28 -19.56
C GLU A 181 12.72 -9.46 -18.81
N ARG A 182 12.31 -8.84 -17.69
CA ARG A 182 13.17 -7.96 -16.88
C ARG A 182 13.76 -8.63 -15.65
N ARG A 183 13.54 -9.93 -15.47
CA ARG A 183 13.99 -10.72 -14.30
C ARG A 183 13.52 -10.12 -12.97
N LEU A 184 12.29 -9.57 -12.96
CA LEU A 184 11.61 -9.08 -11.76
C LEU A 184 10.73 -10.20 -11.20
N LYS A 185 10.32 -10.06 -9.93
CA LYS A 185 9.28 -10.92 -9.34
C LYS A 185 7.90 -10.37 -9.72
N PRO A 186 7.03 -11.15 -10.35
CA PRO A 186 5.67 -10.70 -10.70
C PRO A 186 4.87 -10.22 -9.48
N GLU A 187 5.12 -10.83 -8.32
CA GLU A 187 4.47 -10.50 -7.06
C GLU A 187 4.64 -9.03 -6.68
N ASP A 188 5.85 -8.47 -6.86
CA ASP A 188 6.14 -7.06 -6.59
C ASP A 188 5.25 -6.11 -7.43
N LEU A 189 4.94 -6.50 -8.67
CA LEU A 189 4.09 -5.73 -9.58
C LEU A 189 2.60 -5.91 -9.25
N PHE A 190 2.21 -7.12 -8.84
CA PHE A 190 0.84 -7.40 -8.43
C PHE A 190 0.47 -6.70 -7.12
N GLU A 191 1.41 -6.50 -6.18
CA GLU A 191 1.16 -5.72 -4.97
C GLU A 191 0.67 -4.30 -5.29
N VAL A 192 1.21 -3.67 -6.33
CA VAL A 192 0.76 -2.35 -6.78
C VAL A 192 -0.69 -2.39 -7.27
N LEU A 193 -1.06 -3.41 -8.05
CA LEU A 193 -2.44 -3.60 -8.52
C LEU A 193 -3.39 -3.97 -7.39
N ASP A 194 -2.95 -4.82 -6.46
CA ASP A 194 -3.73 -5.21 -5.28
C ASP A 194 -4.02 -3.95 -4.41
N ALA A 195 -3.00 -3.12 -4.16
CA ALA A 195 -3.15 -1.87 -3.43
C ALA A 195 -4.05 -0.85 -4.16
N LEU A 196 -3.92 -0.77 -5.50
CA LEU A 196 -4.75 0.11 -6.32
C LEU A 196 -6.21 -0.33 -6.30
N GLN A 197 -6.47 -1.62 -6.42
CA GLN A 197 -7.81 -2.18 -6.37
C GLN A 197 -8.46 -1.97 -5.00
N GLU A 198 -7.71 -2.18 -3.90
CA GLU A 198 -8.17 -1.92 -2.54
C GLU A 198 -8.51 -0.45 -2.34
N SER A 199 -7.67 0.49 -2.86
CA SER A 199 -7.94 1.92 -2.76
C SER A 199 -9.24 2.35 -3.46
N ALA A 200 -9.68 1.59 -4.44
CA ALA A 200 -10.89 1.85 -5.22
C ALA A 200 -12.18 1.34 -4.56
N VAL A 201 -12.08 0.38 -3.62
CA VAL A 201 -13.25 -0.29 -2.99
C VAL A 201 -14.26 0.67 -2.36
N PRO A 202 -13.86 1.73 -1.61
CA PRO A 202 -14.83 2.63 -0.98
C PRO A 202 -15.66 3.45 -1.95
N PHE A 203 -15.25 3.55 -3.25
CA PHE A 203 -15.82 4.48 -4.21
C PHE A 203 -16.77 3.78 -5.18
N LYS A 204 -17.92 4.43 -5.42
CA LYS A 204 -18.93 3.94 -6.38
C LYS A 204 -18.76 4.56 -7.78
N THR A 205 -18.08 5.71 -7.87
CA THR A 205 -17.88 6.44 -9.13
C THR A 205 -16.41 6.77 -9.34
N TYR A 206 -15.98 6.89 -10.59
CA TYR A 206 -14.61 7.31 -10.92
C TYR A 206 -14.29 8.72 -10.42
N GLU A 207 -15.26 9.64 -10.52
CA GLU A 207 -15.10 11.01 -10.07
C GLU A 207 -14.74 11.07 -8.56
N ALA A 208 -15.50 10.35 -7.73
CA ALA A 208 -15.23 10.32 -6.29
C ALA A 208 -13.84 9.72 -5.97
N TRP A 209 -13.44 8.67 -6.72
CA TRP A 209 -12.12 8.07 -6.55
C TRP A 209 -11.00 9.00 -7.00
N PHE A 210 -11.14 9.67 -8.15
CA PHE A 210 -10.15 10.62 -8.66
C PHE A 210 -10.00 11.84 -7.75
N ASN A 211 -11.08 12.40 -7.22
CA ASN A 211 -11.04 13.48 -6.25
C ASN A 211 -10.24 13.08 -5.00
N HIS A 212 -10.51 11.90 -4.46
CA HIS A 212 -9.74 11.37 -3.33
C HIS A 212 -8.24 11.21 -3.64
N MET A 213 -7.89 10.75 -4.85
CA MET A 213 -6.49 10.63 -5.26
C MET A 213 -5.79 11.99 -5.35
N ASP A 214 -6.49 13.02 -5.85
CA ASP A 214 -5.95 14.37 -5.95
C ASP A 214 -5.77 14.99 -4.54
N GLU A 215 -6.72 14.82 -3.64
CA GLU A 215 -6.61 15.23 -2.25
C GLU A 215 -5.43 14.55 -1.55
N TYR A 216 -5.30 13.25 -1.68
CA TYR A 216 -4.17 12.48 -1.13
C TYR A 216 -2.82 12.96 -1.66
N LYS A 217 -2.73 13.25 -2.96
CA LYS A 217 -1.53 13.77 -3.60
C LYS A 217 -1.12 15.14 -3.06
N GLU A 218 -2.07 16.07 -2.92
CA GLU A 218 -1.79 17.39 -2.37
C GLU A 218 -1.33 17.30 -0.91
N GLN A 219 -1.99 16.49 -0.10
CA GLN A 219 -1.60 16.28 1.29
C GLN A 219 -0.20 15.66 1.43
N LEU A 220 0.18 14.70 0.56
CA LEU A 220 1.54 14.18 0.54
C LEU A 220 2.57 15.25 0.18
N LYS A 221 2.24 16.15 -0.74
CA LYS A 221 3.13 17.28 -1.10
C LYS A 221 3.30 18.25 0.07
N GLU A 222 2.21 18.63 0.73
CA GLU A 222 2.24 19.48 1.91
C GLU A 222 3.12 18.89 2.99
N GLN A 223 2.94 17.60 3.31
CA GLN A 223 3.76 16.89 4.30
C GLN A 223 5.26 16.86 3.90
N SER A 224 5.55 16.67 2.62
CA SER A 224 6.94 16.65 2.13
C SER A 224 7.60 18.02 2.10
N ALA A 225 6.79 19.10 2.04
CA ALA A 225 7.28 20.48 2.01
C ALA A 225 7.59 21.03 3.43
N LEU A 226 7.10 20.41 4.50
CA LEU A 226 7.37 20.83 5.87
C LEU A 226 8.86 20.68 6.21
N ARG A 227 9.43 21.70 6.84
CA ARG A 227 10.81 21.66 7.35
C ARG A 227 10.89 20.73 8.56
N GLU A 228 12.08 20.18 8.83
CA GLU A 228 12.32 19.26 9.94
C GLU A 228 11.84 19.83 11.30
N ALA A 229 12.03 21.14 11.51
CA ALA A 229 11.63 21.86 12.73
C ALA A 229 10.10 22.09 12.84
N GLU A 230 9.35 21.88 11.77
CA GLU A 230 7.90 22.07 11.69
C GLU A 230 7.14 20.73 11.71
N LYS A 231 7.88 19.63 11.82
CA LYS A 231 7.33 18.27 11.82
C LYS A 231 6.83 17.90 13.21
N GLU A 232 5.66 18.39 13.53
CA GLU A 232 4.91 17.96 14.71
C GLU A 232 4.09 16.72 14.40
N GLY A 233 3.84 15.88 15.42
CA GLY A 233 2.94 14.74 15.30
C GLY A 233 3.63 13.38 15.34
N VAL A 234 2.85 12.34 15.03
CA VAL A 234 3.30 10.95 15.08
C VAL A 234 4.36 10.70 13.99
N SER A 235 5.47 10.09 14.37
CA SER A 235 6.54 9.74 13.43
C SER A 235 6.21 8.49 12.63
N LEU A 236 6.09 8.61 11.31
CA LEU A 236 5.93 7.49 10.38
C LEU A 236 7.25 7.21 9.67
N MET A 237 7.80 6.00 9.80
CA MET A 237 9.09 5.67 9.19
C MET A 237 9.28 4.17 8.99
N THR A 238 10.21 3.83 8.10
CA THR A 238 10.64 2.45 7.95
C THR A 238 11.45 1.97 9.16
N MET A 239 11.46 0.66 9.40
CA MET A 239 12.31 0.05 10.42
C MET A 239 13.80 0.37 10.21
N HIS A 240 14.23 0.64 8.95
CA HIS A 240 15.59 1.05 8.64
C HIS A 240 15.92 2.46 9.17
N SER A 241 14.96 3.38 9.00
CA SER A 241 15.16 4.80 9.31
C SER A 241 15.01 5.11 10.81
N CYS A 242 14.56 4.15 11.63
CA CYS A 242 14.32 4.36 13.06
C CYS A 242 15.58 4.31 13.93
N LYS A 243 16.73 3.95 13.34
CA LYS A 243 17.99 3.80 14.08
C LYS A 243 18.39 5.11 14.77
N GLY A 244 18.69 5.03 16.08
CA GLY A 244 19.11 6.19 16.88
C GLY A 244 17.97 7.03 17.45
N LEU A 245 16.72 6.74 17.12
CA LEU A 245 15.55 7.41 17.67
C LEU A 245 14.94 6.59 18.81
N GLU A 246 14.14 7.22 19.64
CA GLU A 246 13.41 6.55 20.72
C GLU A 246 12.10 7.29 21.02
N PHE A 247 11.02 6.53 21.23
CA PHE A 247 9.67 7.04 21.44
C PHE A 247 9.02 6.41 22.66
N LYS A 248 8.09 7.09 23.31
CA LYS A 248 7.34 6.51 24.44
C LYS A 248 6.44 5.37 24.00
N VAL A 249 5.80 5.52 22.82
CA VAL A 249 4.90 4.51 22.24
C VAL A 249 5.38 4.18 20.83
N VAL A 250 5.58 2.89 20.55
CA VAL A 250 5.96 2.41 19.22
C VAL A 250 5.00 1.34 18.75
N TYR A 251 4.51 1.49 17.54
CA TYR A 251 3.81 0.46 16.79
C TYR A 251 4.72 -0.11 15.71
N ILE A 252 4.73 -1.41 15.56
CA ILE A 252 5.40 -2.11 14.46
C ILE A 252 4.32 -2.82 13.66
N LEU A 253 4.14 -2.40 12.40
CA LEU A 253 3.17 -2.94 11.47
C LEU A 253 3.80 -3.96 10.52
N ASP A 254 2.93 -4.60 9.74
CA ASP A 254 3.37 -5.51 8.68
C ASP A 254 4.26 -6.66 9.18
N THR A 255 4.00 -7.12 10.42
CA THR A 255 4.78 -8.22 10.99
C THR A 255 4.24 -9.58 10.51
N ASN A 256 4.01 -9.67 9.21
CA ASN A 256 3.61 -10.87 8.49
C ASN A 256 4.79 -11.47 7.72
N GLU A 257 4.82 -12.80 7.58
CA GLU A 257 5.81 -13.52 6.80
C GLU A 257 5.78 -13.07 5.34
N GLY A 258 6.97 -12.83 4.76
CA GLY A 258 7.10 -12.27 3.42
C GLY A 258 7.13 -10.74 3.35
N ILE A 259 6.67 -10.04 4.41
CA ILE A 259 6.82 -8.60 4.58
C ILE A 259 7.93 -8.33 5.62
N THR A 260 7.82 -8.92 6.79
CA THR A 260 8.83 -8.90 7.85
C THR A 260 9.07 -10.33 8.33
N PRO A 261 10.13 -11.04 7.93
CA PRO A 261 11.17 -10.61 6.98
C PRO A 261 10.63 -10.40 5.56
N HIS A 262 11.32 -9.54 4.82
CA HIS A 262 10.95 -9.30 3.43
C HIS A 262 11.18 -10.56 2.57
N HIS A 263 10.27 -10.86 1.64
CA HIS A 263 10.31 -12.07 0.80
C HIS A 263 11.59 -12.20 -0.07
N LYS A 264 12.37 -11.13 -0.22
CA LYS A 264 13.68 -11.13 -0.90
C LYS A 264 14.83 -11.63 -0.01
N ALA A 265 14.64 -11.62 1.30
CA ALA A 265 15.62 -12.13 2.26
C ALA A 265 15.55 -13.67 2.32
N VAL A 266 16.18 -14.34 1.37
CA VAL A 266 16.14 -15.81 1.22
C VAL A 266 17.36 -16.45 1.86
N LEU A 267 18.51 -15.80 1.77
CA LEU A 267 19.77 -16.31 2.32
C LEU A 267 19.85 -16.03 3.82
N GLU A 268 20.52 -16.92 4.56
CA GLU A 268 20.68 -16.77 6.02
C GLU A 268 21.27 -15.41 6.43
N PRO A 269 22.30 -14.86 5.76
CA PRO A 269 22.81 -13.52 6.07
C PRO A 269 21.75 -12.41 5.94
N ASP A 270 20.89 -12.50 4.92
CA ASP A 270 19.83 -11.52 4.68
C ASP A 270 18.75 -11.63 5.76
N LEU A 271 18.40 -12.86 6.17
CA LEU A 271 17.45 -13.10 7.25
C LEU A 271 17.98 -12.59 8.60
N GLU A 272 19.28 -12.76 8.86
CA GLU A 272 19.92 -12.23 10.06
C GLU A 272 19.91 -10.68 10.09
N GLU A 273 20.10 -10.04 8.94
CA GLU A 273 20.00 -8.58 8.85
C GLU A 273 18.55 -8.10 9.08
N GLU A 274 17.56 -8.77 8.51
CA GLU A 274 16.14 -8.51 8.76
C GLU A 274 15.81 -8.71 10.26
N ARG A 275 16.35 -9.75 10.89
CA ARG A 275 16.16 -10.00 12.32
C ARG A 275 16.79 -8.90 13.20
N ARG A 276 17.98 -8.42 12.84
CA ARG A 276 18.61 -7.29 13.53
C ARG A 276 17.80 -6.01 13.39
N MET A 277 17.30 -5.75 12.18
CA MET A 277 16.45 -4.60 11.91
C MET A 277 15.18 -4.65 12.76
N PHE A 278 14.49 -5.79 12.80
CA PHE A 278 13.30 -5.99 13.63
C PHE A 278 13.62 -5.81 15.13
N TYR A 279 14.74 -6.36 15.59
CA TYR A 279 15.20 -6.15 16.97
C TYR A 279 15.47 -4.66 17.27
N VAL A 280 16.13 -3.94 16.36
CA VAL A 280 16.37 -2.50 16.50
C VAL A 280 15.04 -1.75 16.57
N ALA A 281 14.07 -2.09 15.72
CA ALA A 281 12.75 -1.48 15.74
C ALA A 281 12.04 -1.69 17.09
N MET A 282 12.08 -2.90 17.66
CA MET A 282 11.50 -3.17 18.98
C MET A 282 12.16 -2.32 20.09
N THR A 283 13.48 -2.12 20.02
CA THR A 283 14.22 -1.35 21.02
C THR A 283 14.01 0.16 20.92
N ARG A 284 13.23 0.66 19.97
CA ARG A 284 12.87 2.09 19.87
C ARG A 284 11.80 2.51 20.87
N ALA A 285 11.08 1.55 21.45
CA ALA A 285 10.07 1.81 22.46
C ALA A 285 10.69 2.05 23.84
N LYS A 286 10.36 3.19 24.46
CA LYS A 286 10.73 3.50 25.84
C LYS A 286 9.78 2.87 26.85
N ASP A 287 8.46 2.98 26.60
CA ASP A 287 7.44 2.62 27.58
C ASP A 287 6.48 1.56 27.05
N ARG A 288 6.04 1.66 25.79
CA ARG A 288 5.02 0.80 25.19
C ARG A 288 5.42 0.34 23.79
N LEU A 289 5.32 -0.97 23.56
CA LEU A 289 5.57 -1.59 22.27
C LEU A 289 4.35 -2.41 21.84
N HIS A 290 3.85 -2.09 20.65
CA HIS A 290 2.77 -2.79 19.98
C HIS A 290 3.31 -3.44 18.71
N ILE A 291 3.09 -4.75 18.55
CA ILE A 291 3.49 -5.52 17.36
C ILE A 291 2.22 -6.07 16.74
N PHE A 292 1.92 -5.64 15.53
CA PHE A 292 0.67 -5.96 14.85
C PHE A 292 0.92 -6.73 13.57
N TYR A 293 0.05 -7.72 13.32
CA TYR A 293 0.00 -8.49 12.09
C TYR A 293 -1.45 -8.75 11.70
N VAL A 294 -1.68 -9.09 10.43
CA VAL A 294 -3.02 -9.29 9.89
C VAL A 294 -3.23 -10.74 9.44
N LYS A 295 -4.49 -11.21 9.50
CA LYS A 295 -4.90 -12.53 8.99
C LYS A 295 -4.98 -12.57 7.49
N GLU A 296 -5.42 -11.47 6.89
CA GLU A 296 -5.70 -11.37 5.47
C GLU A 296 -5.22 -10.02 4.93
N ARG A 297 -4.66 -10.02 3.71
CA ARG A 297 -4.33 -8.82 2.94
C ARG A 297 -4.65 -9.10 1.47
N TYR A 298 -5.37 -8.18 0.82
CA TYR A 298 -5.78 -8.34 -0.59
C TYR A 298 -6.47 -9.67 -0.87
N HIS A 299 -7.38 -10.10 0.02
CA HIS A 299 -8.08 -11.39 -0.04
C HIS A 299 -7.15 -12.62 -0.06
N LYS A 300 -5.93 -12.46 0.42
CA LYS A 300 -4.97 -13.55 0.58
C LYS A 300 -4.65 -13.73 2.06
N ARG A 301 -4.76 -14.97 2.52
CA ARG A 301 -4.40 -15.32 3.90
C ARG A 301 -2.92 -15.04 4.16
N GLN A 302 -2.64 -14.41 5.29
CA GLN A 302 -1.30 -14.07 5.75
C GLN A 302 -0.88 -14.97 6.91
N THR A 303 0.43 -15.15 7.04
CA THR A 303 1.03 -15.87 8.17
C THR A 303 1.79 -14.86 9.04
N VAL A 304 1.75 -15.05 10.37
CA VAL A 304 2.53 -14.23 11.29
C VAL A 304 4.03 -14.39 11.02
N SER A 305 4.78 -13.31 11.16
CA SER A 305 6.24 -13.29 11.02
C SER A 305 6.92 -14.31 11.93
N ARG A 306 7.90 -15.04 11.38
CA ARG A 306 8.78 -15.91 12.19
C ARG A 306 9.49 -15.15 13.30
N PHE A 307 9.81 -13.88 13.12
CA PHE A 307 10.46 -13.05 14.14
C PHE A 307 9.53 -12.79 15.33
N VAL A 308 8.22 -12.61 15.06
CA VAL A 308 7.23 -12.51 16.14
C VAL A 308 7.11 -13.83 16.90
N VAL A 309 7.12 -14.97 16.19
CA VAL A 309 7.14 -16.31 16.81
C VAL A 309 8.36 -16.49 17.71
N GLU A 310 9.56 -16.12 17.24
CA GLU A 310 10.83 -16.20 17.97
C GLU A 310 10.82 -15.39 19.27
N THR A 311 10.03 -14.31 19.38
CA THR A 311 9.91 -13.57 20.65
C THR A 311 9.26 -14.37 21.78
N GLY A 312 8.55 -15.45 21.47
CA GLY A 312 7.78 -16.24 22.45
C GLY A 312 6.61 -15.48 23.09
N LEU A 313 6.16 -14.38 22.48
CA LEU A 313 5.05 -13.54 22.97
C LEU A 313 3.69 -13.95 22.42
N LEU A 314 3.65 -14.77 21.38
CA LEU A 314 2.40 -15.30 20.84
C LEU A 314 1.67 -16.17 21.85
N GLY A 315 0.37 -15.94 22.06
CA GLY A 315 -0.47 -16.74 22.97
C GLY A 315 -0.33 -16.40 24.45
N LYS A 316 0.57 -15.50 24.85
CA LYS A 316 0.50 -14.88 26.17
C LYS A 316 -0.67 -13.88 26.11
N LYS A 317 -1.86 -14.30 26.56
CA LYS A 317 -2.98 -13.38 26.80
C LYS A 317 -2.47 -12.29 27.73
N GLY A 318 -2.11 -11.15 27.19
CA GLY A 318 -1.86 -9.96 27.99
C GLY A 318 -3.15 -9.66 28.76
N ASP A 319 -3.03 -9.37 30.06
CA ASP A 319 -4.13 -8.98 30.96
C ASP A 319 -4.84 -7.67 30.53
N LEU A 320 -5.26 -7.55 29.28
CA LEU A 320 -5.94 -6.37 28.73
C LEU A 320 -7.41 -6.25 29.16
N GLU A 321 -8.03 -7.31 29.71
CA GLU A 321 -9.41 -7.23 30.17
C GLU A 321 -9.59 -6.69 31.60
N LYS A 322 -8.52 -6.54 32.40
CA LYS A 322 -8.65 -6.12 33.80
C LYS A 322 -8.53 -4.62 34.03
N ASN A 323 -7.94 -3.85 33.15
CA ASN A 323 -7.73 -2.41 33.39
C ASN A 323 -8.83 -1.50 32.80
N GLY A 324 -9.74 -2.01 32.00
CA GLY A 324 -10.90 -1.24 31.49
C GLY A 324 -12.04 -1.05 32.48
N LYS A 325 -12.02 -1.71 33.64
CA LYS A 325 -13.10 -1.62 34.65
C LYS A 325 -12.73 -0.88 35.95
N GLN A 326 -11.52 -0.40 36.11
CA GLN A 326 -11.12 0.33 37.34
C GLN A 326 -11.09 1.86 37.19
N GLY A 327 -11.41 2.41 36.04
CA GLY A 327 -11.48 3.87 35.79
C GLY A 327 -12.89 4.48 35.82
N ARG A 328 -13.90 3.72 36.23
CA ARG A 328 -15.26 4.27 36.47
C ARG A 328 -15.72 3.90 37.90
N LYS A 329 -15.24 4.63 38.87
CA LYS A 329 -15.91 4.90 40.15
C LYS A 329 -15.53 6.31 40.60
#